data_044ec73e10ce831acc68fe23fc12bb1a
#
_entry.id   044ec73e10ce831acc68fe23fc12bb1a
#
_cell.length_a   1.000
_cell.length_b   1.000
_cell.length_c   1.000
_cell.angle_alpha   90.00
_cell.angle_beta   90.00
_cell.angle_gamma   90.00
#
_symmetry.space_group_name_H-M   'P 1'
#
loop_
_entity.id
_entity.type
_entity.pdbx_description
1 polymer ?
#
loop_
_entity_poly.entity_id
_entity_poly.type
_entity_poly.pdbx_seq_one_letter_code
_entity_poly.pdbx_strand_id
1 'polypeptide(L)'
;MTNFLIAFQATQELTEGLALALGLGVVQRGGNIRLRHLSPPDSSHLAHQGYGRLKVEDLAWAECLAVGIEAAEPNADLEELLRVVRAFPDRDALAAKRAIVFGAEATAVEYVREAFRDFGMQLIEEEPALRELSPERMMQAGNRLAEMP
;
A
#
# COMPACT_ATOMS: atom_id res chain seq x y z
N MET A 1 -9.75 -9.63 13.14
CA MET A 1 -8.40 -9.14 12.81
C MET A 1 -8.37 -8.63 11.39
N THR A 2 -7.68 -7.52 11.18
CA THR A 2 -7.59 -6.92 9.86
C THR A 2 -6.38 -7.46 9.11
N ASN A 3 -6.58 -7.87 7.87
CA ASN A 3 -5.50 -8.30 6.98
C ASN A 3 -5.08 -7.12 6.10
N PHE A 4 -3.86 -6.65 6.33
CA PHE A 4 -3.28 -5.50 5.64
C PHE A 4 -2.24 -5.94 4.61
N LEU A 5 -2.48 -5.57 3.37
CA LEU A 5 -1.52 -5.76 2.29
C LEU A 5 -0.82 -4.42 2.05
N ILE A 6 0.50 -4.40 2.16
CA ILE A 6 1.30 -3.19 1.96
C ILE A 6 2.18 -3.42 0.73
N ALA A 7 1.87 -2.73 -0.35
CA ALA A 7 2.61 -2.79 -1.60
C ALA A 7 3.35 -1.46 -1.81
N PHE A 8 4.63 -1.51 -2.12
CA PHE A 8 5.44 -0.29 -2.16
C PHE A 8 6.56 -0.35 -3.19
N GLN A 9 6.86 0.81 -3.74
CA GLN A 9 8.07 1.03 -4.51
C GLN A 9 9.19 1.25 -3.50
N ALA A 10 10.32 0.60 -3.65
CA ALA A 10 11.38 0.72 -2.67
C ALA A 10 12.76 0.63 -3.33
N THR A 11 13.06 1.59 -4.19
CA THR A 11 14.42 1.82 -4.64
C THR A 11 15.17 2.70 -3.64
N GLN A 12 14.43 3.31 -2.70
CA GLN A 12 14.97 4.16 -1.64
C GLN A 12 14.55 3.63 -0.28
N GLU A 13 15.43 3.75 0.71
CA GLU A 13 15.17 3.27 2.06
C GLU A 13 14.01 3.99 2.75
N LEU A 14 13.76 5.25 2.39
CA LEU A 14 12.71 6.03 3.03
C LEU A 14 11.33 5.38 2.85
N THR A 15 10.97 5.02 1.62
CA THR A 15 9.65 4.43 1.36
C THR A 15 9.51 3.06 2.01
N GLU A 16 10.56 2.25 1.95
CA GLU A 16 10.57 0.96 2.67
C GLU A 16 10.36 1.19 4.17
N GLY A 17 11.09 2.15 4.75
CA GLY A 17 10.96 2.46 6.17
C GLY A 17 9.56 2.91 6.56
N LEU A 18 8.91 3.71 5.72
CA LEU A 18 7.52 4.14 5.95
C LEU A 18 6.55 2.95 5.88
N ALA A 19 6.73 2.06 4.91
CA ALA A 19 5.90 0.88 4.76
C ALA A 19 6.06 -0.06 5.96
N LEU A 20 7.29 -0.26 6.42
CA LEU A 20 7.57 -1.10 7.59
C LEU A 20 6.98 -0.50 8.86
N ALA A 21 7.04 0.82 9.01
CA ALA A 21 6.47 1.51 10.17
C ALA A 21 4.94 1.35 10.19
N LEU A 22 4.30 1.49 9.04
CA LEU A 22 2.86 1.26 8.93
C LEU A 22 2.51 -0.18 9.34
N GLY A 23 3.24 -1.14 8.81
CA GLY A 23 3.04 -2.56 9.14
C GLY A 23 3.25 -2.85 10.62
N LEU A 24 4.27 -2.27 11.22
CA LEU A 24 4.52 -2.43 12.65
C LEU A 24 3.33 -1.92 13.47
N GLY A 25 2.79 -0.75 13.10
CA GLY A 25 1.61 -0.20 13.77
C GLY A 25 0.41 -1.13 13.68
N VAL A 26 0.18 -1.76 12.54
CA VAL A 26 -0.91 -2.72 12.34
C VAL A 26 -0.71 -3.94 13.25
N VAL A 27 0.50 -4.50 13.28
CA VAL A 27 0.81 -5.69 14.07
C VAL A 27 0.70 -5.42 15.56
N GLN A 28 1.08 -4.22 16.02
CA GLN A 28 0.96 -3.82 17.42
C GLN A 28 -0.48 -3.87 17.92
N ARG A 29 -1.44 -3.75 17.03
CA ARG A 29 -2.87 -3.79 17.36
C ARG A 29 -3.54 -5.11 16.94
N GLY A 30 -2.73 -6.15 16.70
CA GLY A 30 -3.23 -7.49 16.43
C GLY A 30 -3.62 -7.76 14.98
N GLY A 31 -3.34 -6.84 14.06
CA GLY A 31 -3.58 -7.06 12.63
C GLY A 31 -2.51 -7.94 12.00
N ASN A 32 -2.82 -8.45 10.83
CA ASN A 32 -1.89 -9.24 10.01
C ASN A 32 -1.38 -8.41 8.84
N ILE A 33 -0.14 -8.60 8.44
CA ILE A 33 0.43 -7.87 7.31
C ILE A 33 1.05 -8.82 6.29
N ARG A 34 1.02 -8.39 5.02
CA ARG A 34 1.85 -8.91 3.94
C ARG A 34 2.53 -7.73 3.28
N LEU A 35 3.84 -7.87 3.06
CA LEU A 35 4.64 -6.85 2.40
C LEU A 35 4.99 -7.35 1.00
N ARG A 36 4.73 -6.50 -0.02
CA ARG A 36 5.00 -6.83 -1.42
C ARG A 36 5.67 -5.63 -2.10
N HIS A 37 6.61 -5.91 -2.98
CA HIS A 37 7.26 -4.83 -3.72
C HIS A 37 6.58 -4.60 -5.07
N LEU A 38 6.66 -3.36 -5.55
CA LEU A 38 6.19 -2.95 -6.87
C LEU A 38 7.33 -2.75 -7.87
N SER A 39 8.57 -2.68 -7.36
CA SER A 39 9.76 -2.48 -8.19
C SER A 39 10.15 -3.75 -8.93
N PRO A 40 10.95 -3.67 -9.99
CA PRO A 40 11.40 -4.84 -10.72
C PRO A 40 12.09 -5.88 -9.81
N PRO A 41 11.91 -7.18 -10.09
CA PRO A 41 12.44 -8.23 -9.22
C PRO A 41 13.97 -8.27 -9.12
N ASP A 42 14.67 -7.63 -10.05
CA ASP A 42 16.13 -7.57 -10.06
C ASP A 42 16.72 -6.42 -9.25
N SER A 43 15.88 -5.66 -8.55
CA SER A 43 16.36 -4.62 -7.65
C SER A 43 17.18 -5.27 -6.52
N SER A 44 18.48 -4.97 -6.46
CA SER A 44 19.39 -5.60 -5.50
C SER A 44 19.01 -5.30 -4.05
N HIS A 45 18.48 -4.12 -3.81
CA HIS A 45 18.01 -3.72 -2.48
C HIS A 45 16.87 -4.61 -1.98
N LEU A 46 15.84 -4.78 -2.81
CA LEU A 46 14.67 -5.57 -2.46
C LEU A 46 14.96 -7.07 -2.39
N ALA A 47 15.91 -7.56 -3.20
CA ALA A 47 16.28 -8.96 -3.19
C ALA A 47 16.80 -9.41 -1.81
N HIS A 48 17.47 -8.52 -1.08
CA HIS A 48 17.96 -8.82 0.25
C HIS A 48 16.86 -8.88 1.31
N GLN A 49 15.74 -8.21 1.07
CA GLN A 49 14.64 -8.16 2.03
C GLN A 49 13.66 -9.33 1.89
N GLY A 50 13.71 -10.04 0.77
CA GLY A 50 12.85 -11.21 0.57
C GLY A 50 11.39 -10.91 0.37
N TYR A 51 11.03 -9.67 0.04
CA TYR A 51 9.64 -9.32 -0.26
C TYR A 51 9.20 -9.98 -1.56
N GLY A 52 8.01 -10.55 -1.54
CA GLY A 52 7.41 -11.07 -2.75
C GLY A 52 6.85 -9.96 -3.62
N ARG A 53 6.57 -10.31 -4.88
CA ARG A 53 5.93 -9.42 -5.83
C ARG A 53 4.42 -9.43 -5.60
N LEU A 54 3.75 -8.29 -5.80
CA LEU A 54 2.30 -8.19 -5.66
C LEU A 54 1.59 -9.11 -6.65
N LYS A 55 0.62 -9.88 -6.16
CA LYS A 55 -0.19 -10.81 -6.95
C LYS A 55 -1.67 -10.65 -6.64
N VAL A 56 -2.52 -11.12 -7.55
CA VAL A 56 -3.97 -11.06 -7.37
C VAL A 56 -4.42 -11.79 -6.09
N GLU A 57 -3.78 -12.90 -5.75
CA GLU A 57 -4.10 -13.67 -4.55
C GLU A 57 -3.91 -12.85 -3.26
N ASP A 58 -2.96 -11.92 -3.27
CA ASP A 58 -2.74 -11.04 -2.14
C ASP A 58 -3.95 -10.14 -1.91
N LEU A 59 -4.59 -9.69 -2.98
CA LEU A 59 -5.80 -8.88 -2.88
C LEU A 59 -6.97 -9.67 -2.30
N ALA A 60 -7.08 -10.95 -2.67
CA ALA A 60 -8.15 -11.80 -2.11
C ALA A 60 -8.01 -11.94 -0.59
N TRP A 61 -6.77 -12.02 -0.10
CA TRP A 61 -6.49 -12.13 1.32
C TRP A 61 -6.74 -10.82 2.08
N ALA A 62 -6.49 -9.68 1.44
CA ALA A 62 -6.45 -8.36 2.10
C ALA A 62 -7.82 -7.75 2.32
N GLU A 63 -8.02 -7.13 3.47
CA GLU A 63 -9.17 -6.27 3.75
C GLU A 63 -8.81 -4.81 3.49
N CYS A 64 -7.53 -4.47 3.62
CA CYS A 64 -7.01 -3.13 3.38
C CYS A 64 -5.74 -3.21 2.54
N LEU A 65 -5.64 -2.34 1.53
CA LEU A 65 -4.48 -2.21 0.68
C LEU A 65 -3.82 -0.86 0.94
N ALA A 66 -2.55 -0.89 1.35
CA ALA A 66 -1.75 0.33 1.48
C ALA A 66 -0.71 0.34 0.37
N VAL A 67 -0.54 1.47 -0.29
CA VAL A 67 0.41 1.62 -1.39
C VAL A 67 1.37 2.76 -1.10
N GLY A 68 2.67 2.44 -1.10
CA GLY A 68 3.74 3.42 -0.93
C GLY A 68 4.39 3.74 -2.27
N ILE A 69 4.47 5.02 -2.61
CA ILE A 69 4.92 5.49 -3.90
C ILE A 69 6.17 6.38 -3.75
N GLU A 70 7.20 6.09 -4.54
CA GLU A 70 8.40 6.92 -4.65
C GLU A 70 8.39 7.81 -5.87
N ALA A 71 7.77 7.36 -6.95
CA ALA A 71 7.79 8.05 -8.23
C ALA A 71 7.15 9.42 -8.14
N ALA A 72 7.72 10.40 -8.82
CA ALA A 72 7.12 11.74 -8.95
C ALA A 72 5.92 11.72 -9.88
N GLU A 73 5.94 10.85 -10.87
CA GLU A 73 4.89 10.72 -11.88
C GLU A 73 4.55 9.25 -12.11
N PRO A 74 3.38 8.95 -12.71
CA PRO A 74 3.02 7.57 -13.04
C PRO A 74 4.11 6.88 -13.88
N ASN A 75 4.42 5.64 -13.54
CA ASN A 75 5.45 4.86 -14.20
C ASN A 75 5.01 3.40 -14.37
N ALA A 76 5.90 2.56 -14.91
CA ALA A 76 5.60 1.17 -15.21
C ALA A 76 5.21 0.37 -13.96
N ASP A 77 5.82 0.66 -12.81
CA ASP A 77 5.50 -0.04 -11.56
C ASP A 77 4.06 0.23 -11.14
N LEU A 78 3.61 1.48 -11.29
CA LEU A 78 2.24 1.86 -10.93
C LEU A 78 1.24 1.28 -11.93
N GLU A 79 1.59 1.22 -13.20
CA GLU A 79 0.74 0.56 -14.20
C GLU A 79 0.58 -0.93 -13.89
N GLU A 80 1.65 -1.59 -13.46
CA GLU A 80 1.59 -3.00 -13.05
C GLU A 80 0.70 -3.19 -11.82
N LEU A 81 0.79 -2.29 -10.83
CA LEU A 81 -0.10 -2.29 -9.68
C LEU A 81 -1.56 -2.25 -10.13
N LEU A 82 -1.89 -1.30 -11.01
CA LEU A 82 -3.27 -1.13 -11.46
C LEU A 82 -3.73 -2.33 -12.30
N ARG A 83 -2.82 -2.94 -13.07
CA ARG A 83 -3.12 -4.16 -13.82
C ARG A 83 -3.52 -5.29 -12.87
N VAL A 84 -2.78 -5.48 -11.78
CA VAL A 84 -3.08 -6.52 -10.79
C VAL A 84 -4.43 -6.27 -10.13
N VAL A 85 -4.69 -5.03 -9.71
CA VAL A 85 -5.97 -4.66 -9.09
C VAL A 85 -7.13 -4.86 -10.07
N ARG A 86 -6.93 -4.47 -11.32
CA ARG A 86 -7.96 -4.61 -12.37
C ARG A 86 -8.25 -6.08 -12.67
N ALA A 87 -7.28 -6.96 -12.49
CA ALA A 87 -7.43 -8.39 -12.71
C ALA A 87 -8.21 -9.10 -11.60
N PHE A 88 -8.44 -8.44 -10.46
CA PHE A 88 -9.23 -9.01 -9.35
C PHE A 88 -10.67 -9.23 -9.82
N PRO A 89 -11.17 -10.48 -9.80
CA PRO A 89 -12.40 -10.80 -10.50
C PRO A 89 -13.68 -10.33 -9.82
N ASP A 90 -13.69 -10.23 -8.49
CA ASP A 90 -14.90 -9.89 -7.73
C ASP A 90 -14.94 -8.39 -7.43
N ARG A 91 -15.69 -7.63 -8.24
CA ARG A 91 -15.78 -6.18 -8.10
C ARG A 91 -16.44 -5.74 -6.81
N ASP A 92 -17.43 -6.49 -6.33
CA ASP A 92 -18.11 -6.16 -5.08
C ASP A 92 -17.16 -6.36 -3.89
N ALA A 93 -16.37 -7.42 -3.90
CA ALA A 93 -15.37 -7.67 -2.87
C ALA A 93 -14.28 -6.59 -2.91
N LEU A 94 -13.87 -6.16 -4.10
CA LEU A 94 -12.89 -5.08 -4.23
C LEU A 94 -13.42 -3.77 -3.66
N ALA A 95 -14.68 -3.43 -3.96
CA ALA A 95 -15.31 -2.20 -3.48
C ALA A 95 -15.47 -2.19 -1.95
N ALA A 96 -15.52 -3.35 -1.32
CA ALA A 96 -15.61 -3.44 0.14
C ALA A 96 -14.25 -3.24 0.83
N LYS A 97 -13.14 -3.23 0.08
CA LYS A 97 -11.80 -3.07 0.65
C LYS A 97 -11.46 -1.61 0.85
N ARG A 98 -10.72 -1.35 1.93
CA ARG A 98 -10.18 -0.03 2.21
C ARG A 98 -8.83 0.12 1.53
N ALA A 99 -8.49 1.34 1.16
CA ALA A 99 -7.21 1.64 0.54
C ALA A 99 -6.61 2.92 1.10
N ILE A 100 -5.30 2.93 1.27
CA ILE A 100 -4.54 4.10 1.66
C ILE A 100 -3.36 4.22 0.69
N VAL A 101 -3.07 5.43 0.22
CA VAL A 101 -1.96 5.68 -0.69
C VAL A 101 -1.09 6.77 -0.08
N PHE A 102 0.20 6.52 0.02
CA PHE A 102 1.14 7.49 0.57
C PHE A 102 2.36 7.65 -0.33
N GLY A 103 2.93 8.84 -0.30
CA GLY A 103 4.11 9.17 -1.09
C GLY A 103 4.39 10.66 -1.00
N ALA A 104 5.61 11.07 -1.31
CA ALA A 104 6.02 12.47 -1.22
C ALA A 104 5.49 13.32 -2.38
N GLU A 105 5.23 12.71 -3.53
CA GLU A 105 4.89 13.43 -4.76
C GLU A 105 3.40 13.29 -5.09
N ALA A 106 2.68 14.40 -5.01
CA ALA A 106 1.23 14.42 -5.14
C ALA A 106 0.72 13.88 -6.48
N THR A 107 1.43 14.10 -7.58
CA THR A 107 0.96 13.69 -8.90
C THR A 107 0.79 12.17 -9.00
N ALA A 108 1.82 11.42 -8.61
CA ALA A 108 1.77 9.96 -8.67
C ALA A 108 0.78 9.39 -7.65
N VAL A 109 0.75 9.98 -6.44
CA VAL A 109 -0.18 9.56 -5.38
C VAL A 109 -1.62 9.73 -5.84
N GLU A 110 -1.96 10.89 -6.40
CA GLU A 110 -3.33 11.17 -6.83
C GLU A 110 -3.74 10.31 -8.03
N TYR A 111 -2.80 10.02 -8.92
CA TYR A 111 -3.04 9.10 -10.03
C TYR A 111 -3.56 7.74 -9.54
N VAL A 112 -2.91 7.18 -8.52
CA VAL A 112 -3.31 5.89 -7.95
C VAL A 112 -4.62 6.02 -7.18
N ARG A 113 -4.80 7.10 -6.41
CA ARG A 113 -6.06 7.35 -5.70
C ARG A 113 -7.25 7.40 -6.63
N GLU A 114 -7.13 8.14 -7.74
CA GLU A 114 -8.22 8.22 -8.72
C GLU A 114 -8.58 6.87 -9.30
N ALA A 115 -7.57 6.06 -9.62
CA ALA A 115 -7.80 4.72 -10.14
C ALA A 115 -8.54 3.85 -9.10
N PHE A 116 -8.17 3.95 -7.82
CA PHE A 116 -8.83 3.19 -6.76
C PHE A 116 -10.28 3.65 -6.55
N ARG A 117 -10.55 4.95 -6.68
CA ARG A 117 -11.93 5.46 -6.65
C ARG A 117 -12.75 4.88 -7.80
N ASP A 118 -12.15 4.82 -8.99
CA ASP A 118 -12.82 4.25 -10.16
C ASP A 118 -13.14 2.77 -9.98
N PHE A 119 -12.31 2.04 -9.22
CA PHE A 119 -12.57 0.65 -8.86
C PHE A 119 -13.60 0.50 -7.74
N GLY A 120 -14.04 1.61 -7.14
CA GLY A 120 -15.01 1.61 -6.06
C GLY A 120 -14.45 1.34 -4.67
N MET A 121 -13.13 1.31 -4.52
CA MET A 121 -12.50 1.06 -3.22
C MET A 121 -12.75 2.23 -2.24
N GLN A 122 -12.75 1.91 -0.95
CA GLN A 122 -12.98 2.89 0.11
C GLN A 122 -11.66 3.54 0.49
N LEU A 123 -11.38 4.72 -0.08
CA LEU A 123 -10.13 5.44 0.19
C LEU A 123 -10.13 6.11 1.55
N ILE A 124 -9.03 5.98 2.27
CA ILE A 124 -8.78 6.66 3.53
C ILE A 124 -7.79 7.79 3.21
N GLU A 125 -8.26 9.04 3.25
CA GLU A 125 -7.48 10.20 2.84
C GLU A 125 -7.17 11.17 3.97
N GLU A 126 -7.81 11.00 5.13
CA GLU A 126 -7.72 11.97 6.23
C GLU A 126 -6.62 11.67 7.25
N GLU A 127 -5.87 10.57 7.07
CA GLU A 127 -4.81 10.24 8.00
C GLU A 127 -3.69 11.28 7.97
N PRO A 128 -3.25 11.80 9.13
CA PRO A 128 -2.16 12.77 9.18
C PRO A 128 -0.86 12.30 8.55
N ALA A 129 -0.61 10.99 8.56
CA ALA A 129 0.58 10.40 7.95
C ALA A 129 0.67 10.65 6.44
N LEU A 130 -0.45 10.90 5.77
CA LEU A 130 -0.47 11.20 4.34
C LEU A 130 0.02 12.61 4.03
N ARG A 131 0.03 13.49 5.03
CA ARG A 131 0.48 14.87 4.89
C ARG A 131 1.90 15.08 5.38
N GLU A 132 2.30 14.32 6.38
CA GLU A 132 3.61 14.42 6.99
C GLU A 132 4.20 13.01 7.10
N LEU A 133 5.00 12.65 6.11
CA LEU A 133 5.57 11.31 6.01
C LEU A 133 6.73 11.16 6.99
N SER A 134 6.51 10.40 8.05
CA SER A 134 7.54 10.01 8.99
C SER A 134 7.24 8.61 9.51
N PRO A 135 8.25 7.84 9.91
CA PRO A 135 8.01 6.51 10.48
C PRO A 135 7.07 6.54 11.69
N GLU A 136 7.21 7.54 12.55
CA GLU A 136 6.36 7.67 13.73
C GLU A 136 4.91 7.88 13.36
N ARG A 137 4.63 8.78 12.41
CA ARG A 137 3.27 9.05 11.92
C ARG A 137 2.68 7.82 11.23
N MET A 138 3.48 7.11 10.46
CA MET A 138 3.04 5.90 9.77
C MET A 138 2.69 4.80 10.77
N MET A 139 3.46 4.64 11.83
CA MET A 139 3.17 3.66 12.87
C MET A 139 1.87 3.99 13.57
N GLN A 140 1.63 5.26 13.89
CA GLN A 140 0.38 5.71 14.50
C GLN A 140 -0.81 5.47 13.57
N ALA A 141 -0.64 5.71 12.27
CA ALA A 141 -1.67 5.43 11.28
C ALA A 141 -1.99 3.94 11.24
N GLY A 142 -0.97 3.08 11.28
CA GLY A 142 -1.17 1.63 11.33
C GLY A 142 -1.97 1.20 12.55
N ASN A 143 -1.68 1.79 13.72
CA ASN A 143 -2.45 1.53 14.93
C ASN A 143 -3.93 1.86 14.74
N ARG A 144 -4.23 3.04 14.19
CA ARG A 144 -5.62 3.50 14.00
C ARG A 144 -6.34 2.64 12.97
N LEU A 145 -5.70 2.35 11.85
CA LEU A 145 -6.31 1.59 10.77
C LEU A 145 -6.60 0.15 11.16
N ALA A 146 -5.75 -0.45 11.97
CA ALA A 146 -5.96 -1.82 12.45
C ALA A 146 -7.17 -1.92 13.38
N GLU A 147 -7.54 -0.83 14.06
CA GLU A 147 -8.67 -0.77 14.98
C GLU A 147 -9.99 -0.39 14.29
N MET A 148 -9.94 0.04 13.03
CA MET A 148 -11.16 0.38 12.29
C MET A 148 -11.99 -0.87 12.00
N PRO A 149 -13.31 -0.80 12.19
CA PRO A 149 -14.20 -1.93 11.94
C PRO A 149 -14.31 -2.28 10.45
#